data_affb24412c93683c88ac436dc899bd6e
#
_entry.id   affb24412c93683c88ac436dc899bd6e
#
_cell.length_a   1.000
_cell.length_b   1.000
_cell.length_c   1.000
_cell.angle_alpha   90.00
_cell.angle_beta   90.00
_cell.angle_gamma   90.00
#
_symmetry.space_group_name_H-M   'P 1'
#
loop_
_entity.id
_entity.type
_entity.pdbx_description
1 polymer ?
#
loop_
_entity_poly.entity_id
_entity_poly.type
_entity_poly.pdbx_seq_one_letter_code
_entity_poly.pdbx_strand_id
1 'polypeptide(L)'
;LSAADRKAGKDAGSPAVRIRALTFNGLHFDTQARSVSVKTLSVEAPEVRVTSSGGMGPGNPRRKAVRSQTRSRRQNTPPRGAVHRRPAGRRKSFLSDWKLKASGFRIAGGRLEHVAAGKAEKLISSLDLETGPLSGDLADTISLTLRARGTSSDRLNLKGTLRPVPLRFSASMDAADLPLEWLGPPLRASTNLSPSGRLSANLDTTITEEKGKDLGIQASGSLTVRDLRLKDARTEKVYAVLRRLSADTFRFSSASSSFEAKEMLLDLLRMDVALNADKTLDILECVPKKQTGQEPSSPFRFSVASLRLQDAALLFRDQAHGSVSAVQDIN
;
A
#
# COMPACT_ATOMS: atom_id res chain seq x y z
N LEU A 1 27.81 19.32 -1.14
CA LEU A 1 28.46 18.12 -0.60
C LEU A 1 28.31 17.01 -1.63
N SER A 2 29.36 16.82 -2.44
CA SER A 2 29.51 15.72 -3.39
C SER A 2 29.77 14.43 -2.58
N ALA A 3 28.77 13.55 -2.52
CA ALA A 3 28.97 12.22 -1.98
C ALA A 3 29.58 11.37 -3.09
N ALA A 4 30.87 11.06 -2.89
CA ALA A 4 31.66 10.19 -3.72
C ALA A 4 30.99 8.82 -3.94
N ASP A 5 31.14 8.32 -5.15
CA ASP A 5 30.89 6.95 -5.58
C ASP A 5 31.38 5.92 -4.53
N ARG A 6 30.45 5.41 -3.72
CA ARG A 6 30.69 4.16 -3.01
C ARG A 6 30.36 3.01 -3.95
N LYS A 7 31.37 2.25 -4.29
CA LYS A 7 31.32 0.97 -4.98
C LYS A 7 30.09 0.19 -4.56
N ALA A 8 29.21 -0.07 -5.51
CA ALA A 8 28.04 -0.90 -5.35
C ALA A 8 28.46 -2.35 -5.01
N GLY A 9 28.58 -2.63 -3.72
CA GLY A 9 28.57 -3.99 -3.18
C GLY A 9 27.14 -4.48 -3.17
N LYS A 10 26.92 -5.64 -3.72
CA LYS A 10 25.74 -6.50 -3.86
C LYS A 10 24.64 -6.40 -2.79
N ASP A 11 23.98 -5.27 -2.62
CA ASP A 11 22.75 -5.15 -1.84
C ASP A 11 21.58 -5.01 -2.81
N ALA A 12 21.08 -6.16 -3.25
CA ALA A 12 19.84 -6.24 -3.99
C ALA A 12 18.68 -5.83 -3.09
N GLY A 13 18.10 -4.66 -3.35
CA GLY A 13 16.78 -4.33 -2.81
C GLY A 13 16.61 -3.01 -2.06
N SER A 14 17.66 -2.27 -1.77
CA SER A 14 17.48 -0.96 -1.10
C SER A 14 17.04 0.11 -2.10
N PRO A 15 16.00 0.93 -1.77
CA PRO A 15 15.60 2.03 -2.62
C PRO A 15 16.72 3.06 -2.73
N ALA A 16 17.06 3.46 -3.95
CA ALA A 16 17.96 4.57 -4.18
C ALA A 16 17.15 5.85 -4.30
N VAL A 17 17.50 6.85 -3.47
CA VAL A 17 16.88 8.17 -3.51
C VAL A 17 17.92 9.18 -3.97
N ARG A 18 17.60 9.92 -5.02
CA ARG A 18 18.39 11.06 -5.51
C ARG A 18 17.54 12.32 -5.38
N ILE A 19 18.08 13.36 -4.81
CA ILE A 19 17.43 14.68 -4.68
C ILE A 19 18.28 15.68 -5.45
N ARG A 20 17.66 16.44 -6.34
CA ARG A 20 18.34 17.46 -7.11
C ARG A 20 18.70 18.67 -6.26
N ALA A 21 17.72 19.18 -5.53
CA ALA A 21 17.94 20.31 -4.63
C ALA A 21 17.02 20.21 -3.41
N LEU A 22 17.54 20.68 -2.29
CA LEU A 22 16.80 20.88 -1.05
C LEU A 22 16.96 22.35 -0.66
N THR A 23 15.86 23.08 -0.62
CA THR A 23 15.86 24.53 -0.39
C THR A 23 15.09 24.86 0.88
N PHE A 24 15.71 25.63 1.74
CA PHE A 24 15.11 26.20 2.94
C PHE A 24 14.97 27.71 2.74
N ASN A 25 13.77 28.21 2.64
CA ASN A 25 13.51 29.63 2.55
C ASN A 25 13.01 30.18 3.89
N GLY A 26 13.53 31.32 4.31
CA GLY A 26 13.11 32.01 5.52
C GLY A 26 13.39 31.21 6.79
N LEU A 27 14.61 30.65 6.90
CA LEU A 27 15.06 29.95 8.10
C LEU A 27 15.35 30.96 9.23
N HIS A 28 14.67 30.80 10.35
CA HIS A 28 14.81 31.64 11.52
C HIS A 28 15.03 30.77 12.77
N PHE A 29 16.05 31.13 13.55
CA PHE A 29 16.37 30.48 14.83
C PHE A 29 16.09 31.46 15.95
N ASP A 30 15.27 31.02 16.90
CA ASP A 30 15.04 31.72 18.16
C ASP A 30 15.55 30.86 19.32
N THR A 31 16.68 31.24 19.85
CA THR A 31 17.35 30.51 20.96
C THR A 31 16.63 30.71 22.28
N GLN A 32 15.95 31.85 22.49
CA GLN A 32 15.19 32.10 23.70
C GLN A 32 13.91 31.28 23.74
N ALA A 33 13.16 31.30 22.64
CA ALA A 33 11.95 30.47 22.50
C ALA A 33 12.24 29.01 22.18
N ARG A 34 13.53 28.64 21.97
CA ARG A 34 13.95 27.33 21.48
C ARG A 34 13.14 26.87 20.27
N SER A 35 13.05 27.73 19.28
CA SER A 35 12.24 27.44 18.09
C SER A 35 13.05 27.64 16.80
N VAL A 36 12.77 26.78 15.85
CA VAL A 36 13.26 26.89 14.47
C VAL A 36 12.05 27.01 13.57
N SER A 37 11.99 28.07 12.83
CA SER A 37 10.93 28.25 11.83
C SER A 37 11.51 28.34 10.43
N VAL A 38 10.82 27.71 9.48
CA VAL A 38 11.14 27.71 8.06
C VAL A 38 9.88 28.18 7.33
N LYS A 39 10.02 29.21 6.48
CA LYS A 39 8.86 29.66 5.68
C LYS A 39 8.46 28.62 4.65
N THR A 40 9.42 28.03 3.94
CA THR A 40 9.13 26.95 2.99
C THR A 40 10.30 26.00 2.89
N LEU A 41 10.01 24.70 2.99
CA LEU A 41 10.93 23.62 2.69
C LEU A 41 10.55 23.02 1.33
N SER A 42 11.46 23.11 0.35
CA SER A 42 11.23 22.59 -0.99
C SER A 42 12.22 21.49 -1.34
N VAL A 43 11.72 20.40 -1.91
CA VAL A 43 12.50 19.30 -2.48
C VAL A 43 12.26 19.29 -3.99
N GLU A 44 13.30 19.54 -4.77
CA GLU A 44 13.20 19.62 -6.22
C GLU A 44 13.65 18.32 -6.88
N ALA A 45 12.82 17.84 -7.79
CA ALA A 45 13.04 16.67 -8.63
C ALA A 45 13.61 15.46 -7.85
N PRO A 46 12.99 15.04 -6.75
CA PRO A 46 13.40 13.81 -6.10
C PRO A 46 13.13 12.63 -7.04
N GLU A 47 14.14 11.79 -7.23
CA GLU A 47 14.03 10.56 -7.99
C GLU A 47 14.14 9.40 -7.00
N VAL A 48 13.11 8.58 -6.95
CA VAL A 48 13.09 7.37 -6.13
C VAL A 48 13.15 6.17 -7.07
N ARG A 49 14.18 5.35 -6.90
CA ARG A 49 14.33 4.12 -7.66
C ARG A 49 14.14 2.92 -6.72
N VAL A 50 13.15 2.12 -7.00
CA VAL A 50 12.84 0.90 -6.25
C VAL A 50 13.28 -0.30 -7.12
N THR A 51 14.21 -1.09 -6.60
CA THR A 51 14.69 -2.30 -7.29
C THR A 51 14.02 -3.51 -6.66
N SER A 52 13.27 -4.28 -7.44
CA SER A 52 12.86 -5.62 -7.03
C SER A 52 13.91 -6.62 -7.51
N SER A 53 14.54 -7.34 -6.59
CA SER A 53 15.27 -8.56 -6.95
C SER A 53 14.22 -9.54 -7.49
N GLY A 54 14.28 -9.82 -8.80
CA GLY A 54 13.45 -10.84 -9.40
C GLY A 54 13.59 -12.11 -8.57
N GLY A 55 12.48 -12.61 -8.03
CA GLY A 55 12.47 -13.82 -7.23
C GLY A 55 13.18 -14.91 -8.01
N MET A 56 14.28 -15.41 -7.46
CA MET A 56 14.79 -16.70 -7.89
C MET A 56 13.61 -17.67 -7.82
N GLY A 57 13.30 -18.28 -8.97
CA GLY A 57 12.35 -19.38 -9.02
C GLY A 57 12.62 -20.39 -7.91
N PRO A 58 11.69 -21.27 -7.57
CA PRO A 58 11.78 -22.15 -6.43
C PRO A 58 13.00 -23.06 -6.58
N GLY A 59 14.14 -22.54 -6.18
CA GLY A 59 15.37 -23.32 -6.01
C GLY A 59 15.12 -24.29 -4.88
N ASN A 60 14.92 -25.52 -5.26
CA ASN A 60 14.81 -26.72 -4.43
C ASN A 60 15.81 -26.62 -3.25
N PRO A 61 15.39 -26.43 -2.01
CA PRO A 61 16.32 -26.44 -0.90
C PRO A 61 16.73 -27.89 -0.66
N ARG A 62 17.79 -28.34 -1.33
CA ARG A 62 18.50 -29.56 -0.94
C ARG A 62 18.88 -29.41 0.53
N ARG A 63 18.10 -30.03 1.38
CA ARG A 63 18.37 -30.26 2.79
C ARG A 63 19.78 -30.82 2.96
N LYS A 64 20.75 -29.98 3.25
CA LYS A 64 21.98 -30.44 3.91
C LYS A 64 21.64 -30.71 5.37
N ALA A 65 21.37 -31.98 5.66
CA ALA A 65 21.31 -32.47 7.01
C ALA A 65 22.68 -32.29 7.67
N VAL A 66 22.84 -31.24 8.44
CA VAL A 66 23.97 -31.09 9.35
C VAL A 66 23.62 -31.89 10.61
N ARG A 67 24.25 -33.05 10.70
CA ARG A 67 24.31 -33.90 11.89
C ARG A 67 25.06 -33.13 12.98
N SER A 68 24.34 -32.49 13.90
CA SER A 68 24.93 -31.94 15.12
C SER A 68 25.04 -33.03 16.17
N GLN A 69 26.25 -33.51 16.36
CA GLN A 69 26.62 -34.35 17.49
C GLN A 69 26.52 -33.56 18.79
N THR A 70 25.63 -34.01 19.62
CA THR A 70 25.51 -33.64 21.04
C THR A 70 26.77 -34.09 21.78
N ARG A 71 27.54 -33.16 22.30
CA ARG A 71 28.51 -33.43 23.39
C ARG A 71 28.15 -32.57 24.60
N SER A 72 27.52 -33.21 25.53
CA SER A 72 27.35 -32.76 26.93
C SER A 72 28.73 -32.52 27.55
N ARG A 73 28.98 -31.30 28.01
CA ARG A 73 30.03 -31.07 29.01
C ARG A 73 29.48 -30.12 30.07
N ARG A 74 29.06 -30.70 31.19
CA ARG A 74 28.80 -30.00 32.45
C ARG A 74 30.10 -29.32 32.87
N GLN A 75 30.08 -28.02 33.08
CA GLN A 75 31.01 -27.35 33.97
C GLN A 75 30.24 -26.37 34.85
N ASN A 76 30.21 -26.70 36.13
CA ASN A 76 29.81 -25.84 37.23
C ASN A 76 30.76 -24.67 37.31
N THR A 77 30.25 -23.44 37.24
CA THR A 77 30.96 -22.25 37.65
C THR A 77 30.06 -21.42 38.56
N PRO A 78 30.59 -20.95 39.74
CA PRO A 78 29.78 -20.31 40.77
C PRO A 78 29.32 -18.89 40.37
N PRO A 79 28.26 -18.34 41.00
CA PRO A 79 27.71 -17.04 40.66
C PRO A 79 28.64 -15.92 41.22
N ARG A 80 29.28 -15.21 40.30
CA ARG A 80 29.98 -13.97 40.61
C ARG A 80 29.07 -12.77 40.48
N GLY A 81 28.92 -12.04 41.56
CA GLY A 81 28.66 -10.62 41.69
C GLY A 81 27.63 -9.97 40.80
N ALA A 82 26.49 -9.63 41.38
CA ALA A 82 25.53 -8.71 40.78
C ALA A 82 26.19 -7.34 40.58
N VAL A 83 26.64 -7.08 39.36
CA VAL A 83 27.02 -5.73 38.95
C VAL A 83 25.70 -4.97 38.71
N HIS A 84 25.40 -4.07 39.65
CA HIS A 84 24.34 -3.07 39.49
C HIS A 84 24.60 -2.28 38.18
N ARG A 85 24.00 -2.70 37.08
CA ARG A 85 23.87 -1.86 35.87
C ARG A 85 22.99 -0.68 36.25
N ARG A 86 23.62 0.47 36.51
CA ARG A 86 22.93 1.76 36.54
C ARG A 86 22.08 1.86 35.27
N PRO A 87 20.80 2.21 35.39
CA PRO A 87 19.98 2.44 34.19
C PRO A 87 20.65 3.55 33.40
N ALA A 88 21.02 3.24 32.16
CA ALA A 88 21.54 4.24 31.22
C ALA A 88 20.48 5.33 31.09
N GLY A 89 20.73 6.46 31.77
CA GLY A 89 19.86 7.62 31.70
C GLY A 89 19.65 7.94 30.20
N ARG A 90 18.41 7.89 29.73
CA ARG A 90 18.03 8.36 28.41
C ARG A 90 18.58 9.78 28.27
N ARG A 91 19.69 9.96 27.57
CA ARG A 91 20.16 11.28 27.15
C ARG A 91 19.05 11.89 26.32
N LYS A 92 18.25 12.80 26.90
CA LYS A 92 17.30 13.61 26.12
C LYS A 92 18.12 14.25 25.01
N SER A 93 17.76 14.05 23.78
CA SER A 93 18.46 14.65 22.67
C SER A 93 18.35 16.18 22.84
N PHE A 94 19.41 16.90 22.56
CA PHE A 94 19.45 18.38 22.66
C PHE A 94 18.27 19.03 21.85
N LEU A 95 17.78 18.34 20.84
CA LEU A 95 16.69 18.80 19.96
C LEU A 95 15.28 18.47 20.48
N SER A 96 15.14 17.68 21.57
CA SER A 96 13.80 17.29 22.06
C SER A 96 12.95 18.46 22.55
N ASP A 97 13.59 19.57 22.92
CA ASP A 97 12.93 20.75 23.49
C ASP A 97 12.72 21.88 22.46
N TRP A 98 13.12 21.66 21.20
CA TRP A 98 12.98 22.64 20.14
C TRP A 98 11.65 22.50 19.41
N LYS A 99 10.95 23.62 19.24
CA LYS A 99 9.71 23.68 18.46
C LYS A 99 10.06 23.91 17.00
N LEU A 100 9.68 22.98 16.14
CA LEU A 100 9.86 23.10 14.70
C LEU A 100 8.56 23.62 14.09
N LYS A 101 8.66 24.63 13.23
CA LYS A 101 7.53 25.18 12.45
C LYS A 101 7.95 25.35 11.00
N ALA A 102 7.12 24.92 10.08
CA ALA A 102 7.28 25.23 8.65
C ALA A 102 5.94 25.76 8.11
N SER A 103 5.94 26.88 7.38
CA SER A 103 4.70 27.40 6.81
C SER A 103 4.23 26.60 5.59
N GLY A 104 5.09 25.73 5.04
CA GLY A 104 4.74 24.81 3.98
C GLY A 104 5.90 23.87 3.63
N PHE A 105 5.53 22.74 3.06
CA PHE A 105 6.46 21.79 2.45
C PHE A 105 6.03 21.53 1.02
N ARG A 106 7.00 21.50 0.10
CA ARG A 106 6.75 21.28 -1.33
C ARG A 106 7.71 20.26 -1.91
N ILE A 107 7.16 19.31 -2.66
CA ILE A 107 7.90 18.48 -3.62
C ILE A 107 7.49 18.93 -5.00
N ALA A 108 8.45 19.22 -5.88
CA ALA A 108 8.18 19.60 -7.26
C ALA A 108 8.94 18.68 -8.23
N GLY A 109 8.22 18.14 -9.21
CA GLY A 109 8.81 17.33 -10.29
C GLY A 109 9.41 16.00 -9.82
N GLY A 110 8.91 15.42 -8.75
CA GLY A 110 9.34 14.09 -8.26
C GLY A 110 9.11 13.01 -9.30
N ARG A 111 9.92 11.96 -9.29
CA ARG A 111 9.83 10.80 -10.19
C ARG A 111 9.96 9.51 -9.42
N LEU A 112 9.22 8.51 -9.87
CA LEU A 112 9.31 7.15 -9.33
C LEU A 112 9.62 6.17 -10.46
N GLU A 113 10.71 5.44 -10.31
CA GLU A 113 11.12 4.38 -11.22
C GLU A 113 11.15 3.04 -10.47
N HIS A 114 10.65 2.02 -11.13
CA HIS A 114 10.76 0.63 -10.69
C HIS A 114 11.74 -0.10 -11.59
N VAL A 115 12.70 -0.79 -11.00
CA VAL A 115 13.68 -1.60 -11.74
C VAL A 115 13.43 -3.07 -11.45
N ALA A 116 12.96 -3.81 -12.45
CA ALA A 116 12.75 -5.25 -12.38
C ALA A 116 13.60 -5.94 -13.46
N ALA A 117 14.33 -6.98 -13.09
CA ALA A 117 15.18 -7.76 -14.01
C ALA A 117 16.13 -6.89 -14.88
N GLY A 118 16.66 -5.83 -14.30
CA GLY A 118 17.59 -4.91 -14.99
C GLY A 118 16.92 -3.90 -15.93
N LYS A 119 15.60 -3.94 -16.10
CA LYS A 119 14.84 -2.95 -16.86
C LYS A 119 14.23 -1.92 -15.95
N ALA A 120 14.49 -0.65 -16.21
CA ALA A 120 13.87 0.45 -15.51
C ALA A 120 12.53 0.79 -16.18
N GLU A 121 11.46 0.79 -15.39
CA GLU A 121 10.14 1.22 -15.81
C GLU A 121 9.76 2.46 -14.99
N LYS A 122 9.40 3.54 -15.67
CA LYS A 122 8.91 4.74 -15.01
C LYS A 122 7.46 4.49 -14.58
N LEU A 123 7.18 4.58 -13.29
CA LEU A 123 5.83 4.50 -12.76
C LEU A 123 5.19 5.88 -12.67
N ILE A 124 5.94 6.87 -12.19
CA ILE A 124 5.49 8.25 -12.05
C ILE A 124 6.50 9.16 -12.77
N SER A 125 6.02 9.90 -13.75
CA SER A 125 6.82 10.84 -14.53
C SER A 125 6.92 12.23 -13.90
N SER A 126 5.89 12.61 -13.13
CA SER A 126 5.86 13.87 -12.37
C SER A 126 5.03 13.68 -11.11
N LEU A 127 5.59 14.10 -9.97
CA LEU A 127 4.94 14.15 -8.67
C LEU A 127 5.13 15.52 -8.07
N ASP A 128 4.04 16.20 -7.81
CA ASP A 128 4.01 17.47 -7.10
C ASP A 128 3.19 17.30 -5.83
N LEU A 129 3.78 17.66 -4.69
CA LEU A 129 3.12 17.65 -3.38
C LEU A 129 3.30 19.02 -2.73
N GLU A 130 2.22 19.59 -2.27
CA GLU A 130 2.22 20.82 -1.48
C GLU A 130 1.46 20.57 -0.18
N THR A 131 2.02 21.06 0.92
CA THR A 131 1.33 21.05 2.21
C THR A 131 1.17 22.47 2.73
N GLY A 132 0.13 22.67 3.54
CA GLY A 132 0.01 23.86 4.37
C GLY A 132 1.01 23.85 5.53
N PRO A 133 0.78 24.73 6.52
CA PRO A 133 1.66 24.87 7.66
C PRO A 133 1.85 23.54 8.41
N LEU A 134 3.11 23.27 8.77
CA LEU A 134 3.54 22.14 9.57
C LEU A 134 4.04 22.70 10.91
N SER A 135 3.41 22.32 12.00
CA SER A 135 3.89 22.64 13.35
C SER A 135 4.53 21.40 13.99
N GLY A 136 5.38 21.63 14.96
CA GLY A 136 5.90 20.56 15.81
C GLY A 136 4.83 19.90 16.68
N ASP A 137 3.68 20.52 16.80
CA ASP A 137 2.49 19.93 17.42
C ASP A 137 1.71 19.16 16.35
N LEU A 138 1.81 17.84 16.37
CA LEU A 138 1.13 16.94 15.43
C LEU A 138 -0.41 16.96 15.56
N ALA A 139 -0.97 17.76 16.49
CA ALA A 139 -2.41 17.94 16.64
C ALA A 139 -3.00 18.93 15.63
N ASP A 140 -2.16 19.74 14.97
CA ASP A 140 -2.63 20.69 13.97
C ASP A 140 -3.07 20.01 12.67
N THR A 141 -4.04 20.65 12.02
CA THR A 141 -4.54 20.19 10.72
C THR A 141 -3.69 20.75 9.59
N ILE A 142 -3.16 19.87 8.77
CA ILE A 142 -2.29 20.17 7.63
C ILE A 142 -3.12 20.00 6.35
N SER A 143 -3.23 21.05 5.54
CA SER A 143 -3.76 20.90 4.18
C SER A 143 -2.71 20.24 3.29
N LEU A 144 -3.17 19.42 2.33
CA LEU A 144 -2.29 18.79 1.36
C LEU A 144 -2.92 18.79 -0.03
N THR A 145 -2.07 18.94 -1.03
CA THR A 145 -2.42 18.79 -2.44
C THR A 145 -1.35 17.92 -3.10
N LEU A 146 -1.77 16.82 -3.69
CA LEU A 146 -0.91 15.89 -4.43
C LEU A 146 -1.38 15.86 -5.89
N ARG A 147 -0.45 16.00 -6.82
CA ARG A 147 -0.66 15.78 -8.24
C ARG A 147 0.39 14.81 -8.73
N ALA A 148 -0.03 13.74 -9.36
CA ALA A 148 0.88 12.77 -9.97
C ALA A 148 0.43 12.49 -11.41
N ARG A 149 1.41 12.27 -12.28
CA ARG A 149 1.22 11.83 -13.65
C ARG A 149 2.11 10.61 -13.89
N GLY A 150 1.59 9.60 -14.49
CA GLY A 150 2.37 8.48 -14.94
C GLY A 150 3.02 8.72 -16.30
N THR A 151 3.25 7.66 -17.03
CA THR A 151 3.94 7.72 -18.34
C THR A 151 2.98 7.82 -19.53
N SER A 152 1.71 7.60 -19.30
CA SER A 152 0.64 7.63 -20.32
C SER A 152 -0.37 8.73 -19.99
N SER A 153 -1.65 8.43 -20.12
CA SER A 153 -2.78 9.32 -19.74
C SER A 153 -3.09 9.32 -18.24
N ASP A 154 -2.40 8.50 -17.48
CA ASP A 154 -2.64 8.29 -16.07
C ASP A 154 -2.32 9.55 -15.24
N ARG A 155 -3.29 9.93 -14.44
CA ARG A 155 -3.18 11.09 -13.54
C ARG A 155 -3.89 10.81 -12.22
N LEU A 156 -3.36 11.42 -11.17
CA LEU A 156 -3.94 11.44 -9.85
C LEU A 156 -3.88 12.85 -9.30
N ASN A 157 -5.02 13.39 -8.91
CA ASN A 157 -5.13 14.63 -8.16
C ASN A 157 -5.79 14.31 -6.82
N LEU A 158 -5.19 14.75 -5.73
CA LEU A 158 -5.74 14.58 -4.40
C LEU A 158 -5.62 15.91 -3.66
N LYS A 159 -6.72 16.34 -3.04
CA LYS A 159 -6.77 17.50 -2.16
C LYS A 159 -7.40 17.08 -0.85
N GLY A 160 -6.80 17.49 0.25
CA GLY A 160 -7.34 17.08 1.53
C GLY A 160 -6.69 17.74 2.71
N THR A 161 -7.00 17.19 3.88
CA THR A 161 -6.46 17.60 5.16
C THR A 161 -6.01 16.38 5.93
N LEU A 162 -4.92 16.54 6.66
CA LEU A 162 -4.34 15.54 7.54
C LEU A 162 -4.15 16.14 8.94
N ARG A 163 -4.71 15.50 9.94
CA ARG A 163 -4.35 15.71 11.35
C ARG A 163 -3.64 14.47 11.84
N PRO A 164 -2.34 14.55 12.16
CA PRO A 164 -1.57 13.35 12.52
C PRO A 164 -1.97 12.70 13.85
N VAL A 165 -2.32 13.51 14.86
CA VAL A 165 -2.65 13.00 16.20
C VAL A 165 -3.87 13.73 16.79
N PRO A 166 -4.98 13.02 17.07
CA PRO A 166 -5.28 11.67 16.58
C PRO A 166 -5.38 11.66 15.06
N LEU A 167 -5.02 10.55 14.43
CA LEU A 167 -5.02 10.48 12.98
C LEU A 167 -6.43 10.75 12.41
N ARG A 168 -6.51 11.80 11.61
CA ARG A 168 -7.69 12.12 10.80
C ARG A 168 -7.22 12.61 9.43
N PHE A 169 -7.61 11.89 8.42
CA PHE A 169 -7.34 12.25 7.03
C PHE A 169 -8.67 12.38 6.29
N SER A 170 -8.85 13.47 5.54
CA SER A 170 -10.01 13.65 4.68
C SER A 170 -9.53 14.21 3.34
N ALA A 171 -9.91 13.59 2.25
CA ALA A 171 -9.46 13.99 0.93
C ALA A 171 -10.48 13.67 -0.15
N SER A 172 -10.53 14.56 -1.15
CA SER A 172 -11.15 14.30 -2.45
C SER A 172 -10.05 13.90 -3.43
N MET A 173 -10.30 12.82 -4.17
CA MET A 173 -9.39 12.23 -5.14
C MET A 173 -10.06 12.15 -6.51
N ASP A 174 -9.37 12.66 -7.53
CA ASP A 174 -9.67 12.45 -8.95
C ASP A 174 -8.53 11.64 -9.57
N ALA A 175 -8.85 10.46 -10.03
CA ALA A 175 -7.94 9.52 -10.66
C ALA A 175 -8.43 9.16 -12.05
N ALA A 176 -7.54 9.19 -13.04
CA ALA A 176 -7.83 8.75 -14.40
C ALA A 176 -6.77 7.76 -14.86
N ASP A 177 -7.24 6.62 -15.37
CA ASP A 177 -6.44 5.58 -16.01
C ASP A 177 -5.24 5.06 -15.18
N LEU A 178 -5.35 5.07 -13.84
CA LEU A 178 -4.28 4.56 -12.99
C LEU A 178 -4.08 3.06 -13.21
N PRO A 179 -2.83 2.60 -13.38
CA PRO A 179 -2.53 1.18 -13.44
C PRO A 179 -2.92 0.48 -12.13
N LEU A 180 -3.71 -0.58 -12.20
CA LEU A 180 -4.06 -1.38 -11.01
C LEU A 180 -2.85 -2.10 -10.41
N GLU A 181 -1.81 -2.28 -11.17
CA GLU A 181 -0.52 -2.83 -10.74
C GLU A 181 0.10 -2.03 -9.59
N TRP A 182 -0.22 -0.71 -9.48
CA TRP A 182 0.21 0.12 -8.35
C TRP A 182 -0.36 -0.35 -7.01
N LEU A 183 -1.50 -1.05 -7.04
CA LEU A 183 -2.09 -1.67 -5.87
C LEU A 183 -1.43 -3.02 -5.53
N GLY A 184 -0.60 -3.55 -6.41
CA GLY A 184 0.06 -4.84 -6.23
C GLY A 184 0.87 -4.97 -4.93
N PRO A 185 1.75 -4.01 -4.56
CA PRO A 185 2.51 -4.10 -3.31
C PRO A 185 1.64 -4.19 -2.05
N PRO A 186 0.66 -3.30 -1.80
CA PRO A 186 -0.22 -3.43 -0.63
C PRO A 186 -1.10 -4.68 -0.67
N LEU A 187 -1.58 -5.10 -1.83
CA LEU A 187 -2.39 -6.31 -1.97
C LEU A 187 -1.58 -7.57 -1.68
N ARG A 188 -0.33 -7.65 -2.14
CA ARG A 188 0.56 -8.80 -1.85
C ARG A 188 0.90 -8.95 -0.37
N ALA A 189 0.77 -7.90 0.42
CA ALA A 189 0.93 -8.00 1.87
C ALA A 189 -0.24 -8.76 2.54
N SER A 190 -1.42 -8.79 1.90
CA SER A 190 -2.64 -9.39 2.44
C SER A 190 -3.23 -10.50 1.56
N THR A 191 -2.81 -10.63 0.31
CA THR A 191 -3.31 -11.65 -0.62
C THR A 191 -2.23 -12.08 -1.60
N ASN A 192 -2.42 -13.22 -2.27
CA ASN A 192 -1.59 -13.60 -3.42
C ASN A 192 -2.21 -13.16 -4.77
N LEU A 193 -3.23 -12.31 -4.73
CA LEU A 193 -3.86 -11.79 -5.94
C LEU A 193 -3.03 -10.67 -6.55
N SER A 194 -2.91 -10.71 -7.87
CA SER A 194 -2.23 -9.70 -8.69
C SER A 194 -3.23 -9.13 -9.70
N PRO A 195 -3.77 -7.94 -9.44
CA PRO A 195 -4.63 -7.28 -10.41
C PRO A 195 -3.79 -6.57 -11.48
N SER A 196 -4.31 -6.56 -12.70
CA SER A 196 -3.88 -5.65 -13.77
C SER A 196 -5.08 -5.01 -14.42
N GLY A 197 -4.88 -3.86 -15.07
CA GLY A 197 -5.94 -3.08 -15.69
C GLY A 197 -5.83 -1.59 -15.38
N ARG A 198 -6.91 -0.84 -15.61
CA ARG A 198 -6.95 0.62 -15.46
C ARG A 198 -8.07 1.04 -14.53
N LEU A 199 -7.77 1.91 -13.58
CA LEU A 199 -8.72 2.48 -12.62
C LEU A 199 -8.93 3.96 -12.89
N SER A 200 -10.17 4.38 -13.04
CA SER A 200 -10.58 5.78 -12.96
C SER A 200 -11.58 5.94 -11.82
N ALA A 201 -11.42 6.96 -11.00
CA ALA A 201 -12.26 7.15 -9.82
C ALA A 201 -12.36 8.62 -9.44
N ASN A 202 -13.53 9.00 -8.91
CA ASN A 202 -13.74 10.26 -8.22
C ASN A 202 -14.27 9.91 -6.82
N LEU A 203 -13.45 10.14 -5.80
CA LEU A 203 -13.69 9.64 -4.45
C LEU A 203 -13.54 10.74 -3.41
N ASP A 204 -14.45 10.75 -2.45
CA ASP A 204 -14.27 11.39 -1.17
C ASP A 204 -13.93 10.32 -0.12
N THR A 205 -12.82 10.51 0.57
CA THR A 205 -12.30 9.52 1.53
C THR A 205 -12.05 10.17 2.87
N THR A 206 -12.43 9.49 3.95
CA THR A 206 -12.11 9.87 5.32
C THR A 206 -11.50 8.68 6.04
N ILE A 207 -10.35 8.90 6.69
CA ILE A 207 -9.67 7.92 7.54
C ILE A 207 -9.58 8.52 8.94
N THR A 208 -10.04 7.79 9.94
CA THR A 208 -10.02 8.21 11.35
C THR A 208 -9.45 7.11 12.23
N GLU A 209 -8.62 7.52 13.19
CA GLU A 209 -8.17 6.66 14.27
C GLU A 209 -9.05 6.93 15.51
N GLU A 210 -9.70 5.91 16.01
CA GLU A 210 -10.39 5.94 17.30
C GLU A 210 -9.55 5.16 18.32
N LYS A 211 -9.35 5.76 19.51
CA LYS A 211 -8.56 5.10 20.57
C LYS A 211 -9.09 3.69 20.85
N GLY A 212 -8.19 2.71 20.71
CA GLY A 212 -8.50 1.30 21.00
C GLY A 212 -9.32 0.58 19.95
N LYS A 213 -9.52 1.17 18.77
CA LYS A 213 -10.19 0.56 17.62
C LYS A 213 -9.28 0.55 16.40
N ASP A 214 -9.61 -0.29 15.44
CA ASP A 214 -8.98 -0.28 14.12
C ASP A 214 -9.26 1.04 13.39
N LEU A 215 -8.43 1.34 12.39
CA LEU A 215 -8.63 2.51 11.53
C LEU A 215 -10.01 2.48 10.85
N GLY A 216 -10.81 3.50 11.09
CA GLY A 216 -12.07 3.73 10.39
C GLY A 216 -11.79 4.33 9.01
N ILE A 217 -12.17 3.64 7.95
CA ILE A 217 -12.06 4.11 6.56
C ILE A 217 -13.48 4.26 6.01
N GLN A 218 -13.77 5.42 5.48
CA GLN A 218 -15.00 5.69 4.72
C GLN A 218 -14.59 6.22 3.34
N ALA A 219 -15.24 5.72 2.30
CA ALA A 219 -15.06 6.21 0.95
C ALA A 219 -16.40 6.26 0.24
N SER A 220 -16.61 7.29 -0.57
CA SER A 220 -17.81 7.43 -1.42
C SER A 220 -17.43 8.08 -2.74
N GLY A 221 -18.24 7.83 -3.77
CA GLY A 221 -18.00 8.42 -5.07
C GLY A 221 -18.35 7.49 -6.22
N SER A 222 -17.58 7.58 -7.30
CA SER A 222 -17.70 6.74 -8.47
C SER A 222 -16.38 6.08 -8.83
N LEU A 223 -16.46 4.91 -9.46
CA LEU A 223 -15.27 4.22 -9.96
C LEU A 223 -15.58 3.50 -11.27
N THR A 224 -14.56 3.40 -12.12
CA THR A 224 -14.58 2.56 -13.31
C THR A 224 -13.25 1.81 -13.39
N VAL A 225 -13.32 0.50 -13.49
CA VAL A 225 -12.17 -0.36 -13.77
C VAL A 225 -12.33 -0.88 -15.20
N ARG A 226 -11.25 -0.79 -16.00
CA ARG A 226 -11.19 -1.29 -17.36
C ARG A 226 -10.12 -2.35 -17.50
N ASP A 227 -10.38 -3.34 -18.35
CA ASP A 227 -9.45 -4.40 -18.72
C ASP A 227 -8.86 -5.11 -17.50
N LEU A 228 -9.71 -5.33 -16.47
CA LEU A 228 -9.29 -6.03 -15.26
C LEU A 228 -8.94 -7.47 -15.60
N ARG A 229 -7.76 -7.87 -15.17
CA ARG A 229 -7.36 -9.27 -15.10
C ARG A 229 -6.88 -9.55 -13.68
N LEU A 230 -7.51 -10.50 -13.02
CA LEU A 230 -7.17 -10.93 -11.67
C LEU A 230 -6.52 -12.31 -11.74
N LYS A 231 -5.27 -12.41 -11.30
CA LYS A 231 -4.51 -13.66 -11.32
C LYS A 231 -3.89 -13.96 -9.95
N ASP A 232 -3.61 -15.23 -9.71
CA ASP A 232 -2.71 -15.64 -8.61
C ASP A 232 -1.27 -15.31 -8.98
N ALA A 233 -0.59 -14.56 -8.12
CA ALA A 233 0.81 -14.16 -8.34
C ALA A 233 1.82 -15.33 -8.27
N ARG A 234 1.43 -16.49 -7.70
CA ARG A 234 2.29 -17.69 -7.57
C ARG A 234 2.12 -18.66 -8.73
N THR A 235 0.87 -18.91 -9.10
CA THR A 235 0.51 -19.93 -10.10
C THR A 235 0.24 -19.35 -11.48
N GLU A 236 0.15 -18.01 -11.59
CA GLU A 236 -0.25 -17.26 -12.80
C GLU A 236 -1.66 -17.62 -13.29
N LYS A 237 -2.44 -18.41 -12.51
CA LYS A 237 -3.82 -18.75 -12.84
C LYS A 237 -4.66 -17.48 -12.89
N VAL A 238 -5.42 -17.31 -13.97
CA VAL A 238 -6.37 -16.19 -14.15
C VAL A 238 -7.72 -16.63 -13.61
N TYR A 239 -8.20 -15.93 -12.57
CA TYR A 239 -9.51 -16.18 -11.97
C TYR A 239 -10.63 -15.36 -12.60
N ALA A 240 -10.31 -14.13 -12.99
CA ALA A 240 -11.31 -13.25 -13.60
C ALA A 240 -10.70 -12.35 -14.66
N VAL A 241 -11.44 -12.15 -15.71
CA VAL A 241 -11.23 -11.11 -16.73
C VAL A 241 -12.51 -10.32 -16.86
N LEU A 242 -12.40 -9.00 -16.90
CA LEU A 242 -13.54 -8.11 -16.97
C LEU A 242 -13.16 -6.91 -17.83
N ARG A 243 -13.93 -6.65 -18.89
CA ARG A 243 -13.69 -5.50 -19.77
C ARG A 243 -13.97 -4.19 -19.05
N ARG A 244 -15.08 -4.12 -18.33
CA ARG A 244 -15.47 -2.94 -17.58
C ARG A 244 -16.29 -3.29 -16.35
N LEU A 245 -15.87 -2.72 -15.22
CA LEU A 245 -16.67 -2.56 -14.01
C LEU A 245 -16.93 -1.08 -13.83
N SER A 246 -18.15 -0.67 -13.61
CA SER A 246 -18.44 0.70 -13.15
C SER A 246 -19.41 0.68 -11.97
N ALA A 247 -19.19 1.60 -11.05
CA ALA A 247 -20.10 1.94 -9.98
C ALA A 247 -20.21 3.46 -9.93
N ASP A 248 -21.36 4.00 -10.31
CA ASP A 248 -21.54 5.45 -10.46
C ASP A 248 -21.68 6.14 -9.11
N THR A 249 -22.24 5.45 -8.14
CA THR A 249 -22.39 5.95 -6.77
C THR A 249 -22.23 4.79 -5.82
N PHE A 250 -21.17 4.83 -5.01
CA PHE A 250 -20.97 3.84 -3.97
C PHE A 250 -20.58 4.47 -2.63
N ARG A 251 -20.76 3.71 -1.56
CA ARG A 251 -20.28 4.01 -0.22
C ARG A 251 -19.61 2.77 0.35
N PHE A 252 -18.46 2.96 0.93
CA PHE A 252 -17.70 1.96 1.65
C PHE A 252 -17.44 2.43 3.08
N SER A 253 -17.57 1.55 4.05
CA SER A 253 -17.21 1.82 5.44
C SER A 253 -16.59 0.58 6.08
N SER A 254 -15.34 0.72 6.55
CA SER A 254 -14.68 -0.36 7.30
C SER A 254 -15.28 -0.54 8.70
N ALA A 255 -15.75 0.55 9.32
CA ALA A 255 -16.34 0.50 10.65
C ALA A 255 -17.66 -0.29 10.71
N SER A 256 -18.49 -0.17 9.67
CA SER A 256 -19.72 -0.97 9.53
C SER A 256 -19.50 -2.23 8.69
N SER A 257 -18.29 -2.48 8.22
CA SER A 257 -17.96 -3.58 7.29
C SER A 257 -18.98 -3.64 6.14
N SER A 258 -19.21 -2.48 5.48
CA SER A 258 -20.25 -2.38 4.45
C SER A 258 -19.76 -1.75 3.16
N PHE A 259 -20.33 -2.24 2.06
CA PHE A 259 -20.24 -1.65 0.73
C PHE A 259 -21.66 -1.53 0.17
N GLU A 260 -22.01 -0.35 -0.28
CA GLU A 260 -23.30 -0.05 -0.88
C GLU A 260 -23.08 0.61 -2.24
N ALA A 261 -23.76 0.17 -3.28
CA ALA A 261 -23.74 0.82 -4.57
C ALA A 261 -25.18 0.99 -5.10
N LYS A 262 -25.44 2.14 -5.74
CA LYS A 262 -26.72 2.39 -6.38
C LYS A 262 -26.86 1.59 -7.67
N GLU A 263 -25.86 1.63 -8.51
CA GLU A 263 -25.81 0.92 -9.76
C GLU A 263 -24.41 0.38 -10.02
N MET A 264 -24.34 -0.89 -10.45
CA MET A 264 -23.10 -1.51 -10.88
C MET A 264 -23.31 -2.14 -12.27
N LEU A 265 -22.34 -1.89 -13.15
CA LEU A 265 -22.27 -2.54 -14.45
C LEU A 265 -21.03 -3.43 -14.49
N LEU A 266 -21.21 -4.69 -14.84
CA LEU A 266 -20.17 -5.65 -15.17
C LEU A 266 -20.31 -6.05 -16.64
N ASP A 267 -19.33 -5.66 -17.43
CA ASP A 267 -19.33 -5.88 -18.87
C ASP A 267 -18.21 -6.85 -19.24
N LEU A 268 -18.58 -7.91 -19.96
CA LEU A 268 -17.73 -9.00 -20.40
C LEU A 268 -16.97 -9.64 -19.23
N LEU A 269 -17.70 -10.03 -18.17
CA LEU A 269 -17.12 -10.76 -17.03
C LEU A 269 -16.90 -12.23 -17.42
N ARG A 270 -15.67 -12.71 -17.32
CA ARG A 270 -15.35 -14.14 -17.40
C ARG A 270 -14.67 -14.56 -16.12
N MET A 271 -15.23 -15.56 -15.46
CA MET A 271 -14.66 -16.13 -14.23
C MET A 271 -14.38 -17.62 -14.40
N ASP A 272 -13.26 -18.08 -13.88
CA ASP A 272 -12.85 -19.49 -13.82
C ASP A 272 -12.54 -19.83 -12.36
N VAL A 273 -13.46 -20.50 -11.70
CA VAL A 273 -13.39 -20.84 -10.28
C VAL A 273 -13.51 -22.35 -10.10
N ALA A 274 -12.70 -22.92 -9.26
CA ALA A 274 -12.77 -24.35 -8.92
C ALA A 274 -13.12 -24.56 -7.45
N LEU A 275 -14.00 -25.53 -7.20
CA LEU A 275 -14.25 -26.11 -5.90
C LEU A 275 -13.26 -27.28 -5.72
N ASN A 276 -12.36 -27.15 -4.78
CA ASN A 276 -11.37 -28.19 -4.46
C ASN A 276 -12.02 -29.41 -3.78
N ALA A 277 -11.28 -30.50 -3.68
CA ALA A 277 -11.75 -31.72 -3.02
C ALA A 277 -12.10 -31.51 -1.52
N ASP A 278 -11.49 -30.54 -0.87
CA ASP A 278 -11.78 -30.13 0.53
C ASP A 278 -12.97 -29.17 0.65
N LYS A 279 -13.74 -28.97 -0.42
CA LYS A 279 -14.89 -28.05 -0.53
C LYS A 279 -14.55 -26.57 -0.35
N THR A 280 -13.31 -26.18 -0.54
CA THR A 280 -12.89 -24.77 -0.59
C THR A 280 -12.84 -24.27 -2.03
N LEU A 281 -13.15 -22.99 -2.24
CA LEU A 281 -12.94 -22.36 -3.54
C LEU A 281 -11.47 -22.01 -3.71
N ASP A 282 -10.88 -22.35 -4.84
CA ASP A 282 -9.46 -22.13 -5.14
C ASP A 282 -9.06 -20.64 -5.09
N ILE A 283 -9.94 -19.72 -5.45
CA ILE A 283 -9.70 -18.28 -5.31
C ILE A 283 -9.48 -17.87 -3.84
N LEU A 284 -10.08 -18.59 -2.87
CA LEU A 284 -9.90 -18.31 -1.44
C LEU A 284 -8.51 -18.71 -0.94
N GLU A 285 -7.78 -19.57 -1.65
CA GLU A 285 -6.38 -19.89 -1.34
C GLU A 285 -5.44 -18.69 -1.55
N CYS A 286 -5.87 -17.73 -2.35
CA CYS A 286 -5.13 -16.48 -2.55
C CYS A 286 -5.23 -15.54 -1.35
N VAL A 287 -6.16 -15.78 -0.42
CA VAL A 287 -6.33 -14.99 0.80
C VAL A 287 -5.68 -15.75 1.96
N PRO A 288 -4.73 -15.16 2.70
CA PRO A 288 -4.12 -15.81 3.85
C PRO A 288 -5.20 -16.22 4.86
N LYS A 289 -5.16 -17.46 5.32
CA LYS A 289 -6.02 -17.90 6.41
C LYS A 289 -5.71 -17.04 7.65
N LYS A 290 -6.70 -16.32 8.17
CA LYS A 290 -6.56 -15.62 9.46
C LYS A 290 -6.08 -16.63 10.51
N GLN A 291 -5.04 -16.25 11.26
CA GLN A 291 -4.60 -17.08 12.40
C GLN A 291 -5.78 -17.26 13.35
N THR A 292 -6.07 -18.51 13.67
CA THR A 292 -7.10 -18.91 14.64
C THR A 292 -6.84 -18.21 15.97
N GLY A 293 -7.69 -17.28 16.35
CA GLY A 293 -7.57 -16.52 17.61
C GLY A 293 -8.15 -15.12 17.58
N GLN A 294 -8.45 -14.56 16.41
CA GLN A 294 -9.21 -13.31 16.33
C GLN A 294 -10.70 -13.62 16.33
N GLU A 295 -11.42 -12.91 17.19
CA GLU A 295 -12.89 -12.94 17.22
C GLU A 295 -13.45 -12.70 15.80
N PRO A 296 -14.56 -13.36 15.43
CA PRO A 296 -15.15 -13.19 14.12
C PRO A 296 -15.50 -11.72 13.93
N SER A 297 -14.79 -11.05 13.00
CA SER A 297 -15.17 -9.71 12.57
C SER A 297 -16.60 -9.75 12.06
N SER A 298 -17.39 -8.72 12.35
CA SER A 298 -18.76 -8.58 11.82
C SER A 298 -18.80 -8.94 10.33
N PRO A 299 -19.82 -9.70 9.89
CA PRO A 299 -19.92 -10.11 8.49
C PRO A 299 -19.96 -8.86 7.59
N PHE A 300 -19.20 -8.92 6.50
CA PHE A 300 -19.19 -7.84 5.51
C PHE A 300 -20.56 -7.78 4.81
N ARG A 301 -21.16 -6.59 4.79
CA ARG A 301 -22.45 -6.32 4.14
C ARG A 301 -22.21 -5.75 2.76
N PHE A 302 -22.73 -6.43 1.77
CA PHE A 302 -22.67 -5.99 0.38
C PHE A 302 -24.09 -5.73 -0.14
N SER A 303 -24.37 -4.53 -0.63
CA SER A 303 -25.67 -4.12 -1.14
C SER A 303 -25.49 -3.38 -2.47
N VAL A 304 -26.21 -3.83 -3.49
CA VAL A 304 -26.27 -3.19 -4.81
C VAL A 304 -27.72 -3.07 -5.21
N ALA A 305 -28.22 -1.84 -5.42
CA ALA A 305 -29.62 -1.63 -5.74
C ALA A 305 -29.95 -2.07 -7.17
N SER A 306 -29.00 -1.91 -8.10
CA SER A 306 -29.15 -2.35 -9.50
C SER A 306 -27.82 -2.93 -9.99
N LEU A 307 -27.82 -4.20 -10.38
CA LEU A 307 -26.68 -4.88 -10.99
C LEU A 307 -27.01 -5.23 -12.44
N ARG A 308 -26.21 -4.71 -13.37
CA ARG A 308 -26.29 -5.11 -14.79
C ARG A 308 -25.09 -5.98 -15.13
N LEU A 309 -25.38 -7.14 -15.66
CA LEU A 309 -24.39 -8.04 -16.26
C LEU A 309 -24.56 -7.97 -17.77
N GLN A 310 -23.47 -7.81 -18.51
CA GLN A 310 -23.45 -7.84 -19.96
C GLN A 310 -22.37 -8.80 -20.43
N ASP A 311 -22.72 -9.74 -21.29
CA ASP A 311 -21.80 -10.74 -21.85
C ASP A 311 -21.00 -11.50 -20.76
N ALA A 312 -21.65 -11.87 -19.65
CA ALA A 312 -20.99 -12.57 -18.57
C ALA A 312 -20.93 -14.08 -18.80
N ALA A 313 -19.80 -14.68 -18.40
CA ALA A 313 -19.59 -16.12 -18.44
C ALA A 313 -18.92 -16.60 -17.15
N LEU A 314 -19.42 -17.70 -16.60
CA LEU A 314 -18.87 -18.36 -15.42
C LEU A 314 -18.52 -19.81 -15.76
N LEU A 315 -17.27 -20.18 -15.59
CA LEU A 315 -16.81 -21.57 -15.62
C LEU A 315 -16.58 -22.01 -14.18
N PHE A 316 -17.36 -22.99 -13.75
CA PHE A 316 -17.26 -23.59 -12.44
C PHE A 316 -16.80 -25.05 -12.58
N ARG A 317 -15.72 -25.40 -11.89
CA ARG A 317 -15.16 -26.75 -11.87
C ARG A 317 -15.28 -27.33 -10.47
N ASP A 318 -16.03 -28.41 -10.35
CA ASP A 318 -16.12 -29.16 -9.11
C ASP A 318 -15.12 -30.34 -9.15
N GLN A 319 -13.98 -30.16 -8.51
CA GLN A 319 -12.95 -31.19 -8.47
C GLN A 319 -13.32 -32.34 -7.53
N ALA A 320 -14.19 -32.11 -6.55
CA ALA A 320 -14.65 -33.16 -5.63
C ALA A 320 -15.52 -34.20 -6.34
N HIS A 321 -16.32 -33.77 -7.33
CA HIS A 321 -17.21 -34.64 -8.08
C HIS A 321 -16.78 -34.84 -9.55
N GLY A 322 -15.68 -34.22 -9.97
CA GLY A 322 -15.16 -34.33 -11.33
C GLY A 322 -16.07 -33.67 -12.39
N SER A 323 -16.93 -32.73 -11.99
CA SER A 323 -17.88 -32.08 -12.88
C SER A 323 -17.43 -30.68 -13.29
N VAL A 324 -17.84 -30.25 -14.47
CA VAL A 324 -17.63 -28.90 -15.01
C VAL A 324 -18.95 -28.32 -15.44
N SER A 325 -19.29 -27.17 -14.91
CA SER A 325 -20.48 -26.40 -15.28
C SER A 325 -20.07 -25.07 -15.90
N ALA A 326 -20.65 -24.72 -17.02
CA ALA A 326 -20.45 -23.43 -17.68
C ALA A 326 -21.79 -22.73 -17.86
N VAL A 327 -21.84 -21.47 -17.44
CA VAL A 327 -22.95 -20.56 -17.73
C VAL A 327 -22.39 -19.45 -18.59
N GLN A 328 -23.01 -19.22 -19.74
CA GLN A 328 -22.56 -18.24 -20.73
C GLN A 328 -23.72 -17.32 -21.12
N ASP A 329 -23.37 -16.19 -21.74
CA ASP A 329 -24.34 -15.23 -22.33
C ASP A 329 -25.36 -14.72 -21.29
N ILE A 330 -24.91 -14.44 -20.09
CA ILE A 330 -25.75 -13.82 -19.06
C ILE A 330 -25.84 -12.33 -19.38
N ASN A 331 -27.06 -11.87 -19.70
CA ASN A 331 -27.42 -10.49 -20.03
C ASN A 331 -28.56 -9.98 -19.16
#